data_baeae772a0b7ababe247edc6a60a07f5
#
_entry.id   baeae772a0b7ababe247edc6a60a07f5
#
_cell.length_a   1.000
_cell.length_b   1.000
_cell.length_c   1.000
_cell.angle_alpha   90.00
_cell.angle_beta   90.00
_cell.angle_gamma   90.00
#
_symmetry.space_group_name_H-M   'P 1'
#
loop_
_entity.id
_entity.type
_entity.pdbx_description
1 polymer ?
#
loop_
_entity_poly.entity_id
_entity_poly.type
_entity_poly.pdbx_seq_one_letter_code
_entity_poly.pdbx_strand_id
1 'polypeptide(L)'
;EILIGLVGSEMCIRDRCGDIPVYTADSKIMSGLTGYELTRGMLCAMERPAPKRAEELCRNARRIAVLENIADVSNTGAIIRSAAALGIDAVLITPSCCDPLCRRAIRVSMGTVFLIPWGYIGEDEHWWQSHGPAYLNSLGFKTAAMALTDNSVSIDDKTLQSEERLAIILGSEGYGLSQKTIDLSLIHISEPTRPISIS
;
A
#
# COMPACT_ATOMS: atom_id res chain seq x y z
N GLU A 1 -0.66 18.21 -6.60
CA GLU A 1 -0.32 17.79 -7.98
C GLU A 1 0.58 16.56 -7.95
N ILE A 2 0.25 15.56 -8.73
CA ILE A 2 1.05 14.34 -8.85
C ILE A 2 1.58 14.30 -10.28
N LEU A 3 2.91 14.28 -10.43
CA LEU A 3 3.58 14.10 -11.72
C LEU A 3 3.89 12.62 -11.92
N ILE A 4 3.28 11.98 -12.91
CA ILE A 4 3.49 10.56 -13.25
C ILE A 4 4.19 10.47 -14.60
N GLY A 5 5.26 9.65 -14.64
CA GLY A 5 5.84 9.20 -15.92
C GLY A 5 5.22 7.84 -16.29
N LEU A 6 4.45 7.80 -17.36
CA LEU A 6 3.86 6.55 -17.87
C LEU A 6 4.78 5.88 -18.90
N VAL A 7 4.81 4.55 -18.87
CA VAL A 7 5.53 3.70 -19.82
C VAL A 7 4.52 3.11 -20.80
N GLY A 8 4.65 3.46 -22.06
CA GLY A 8 3.81 2.93 -23.14
C GLY A 8 4.11 3.66 -24.43
N SER A 9 3.63 3.18 -25.56
CA SER A 9 3.74 3.96 -26.79
C SER A 9 2.95 5.26 -26.59
N GLU A 10 3.64 6.38 -26.69
CA GLU A 10 3.10 7.74 -26.43
C GLU A 10 1.83 8.03 -27.23
N MET A 11 1.70 7.45 -28.42
CA MET A 11 0.53 7.58 -29.27
C MET A 11 -0.74 6.93 -28.67
N CYS A 12 -0.63 5.73 -28.11
CA CYS A 12 -1.79 5.05 -27.52
C CYS A 12 -2.36 5.76 -26.31
N ILE A 13 -1.52 6.46 -25.55
CA ILE A 13 -1.95 7.25 -24.40
C ILE A 13 -2.64 8.53 -24.85
N ARG A 14 -2.05 9.22 -25.82
CA ARG A 14 -2.63 10.43 -26.43
C ARG A 14 -4.03 10.16 -26.99
N ASP A 15 -4.20 9.07 -27.70
CA ASP A 15 -5.49 8.71 -28.33
C ASP A 15 -6.59 8.39 -27.30
N ARG A 16 -6.20 8.05 -26.06
CA ARG A 16 -7.14 7.76 -24.96
C ARG A 16 -7.45 8.96 -24.06
N CYS A 17 -6.68 10.04 -24.20
CA CYS A 17 -6.83 11.20 -23.32
C CYS A 17 -8.05 12.09 -23.66
N GLY A 18 -8.72 11.88 -24.78
CA GLY A 18 -9.89 12.67 -25.18
C GLY A 18 -9.57 14.17 -25.20
N ASP A 19 -10.37 14.97 -24.50
CA ASP A 19 -10.25 16.44 -24.46
C ASP A 19 -9.22 16.98 -23.45
N ILE A 20 -8.38 16.12 -22.87
CA ILE A 20 -7.35 16.56 -21.93
C ILE A 20 -6.26 17.34 -22.67
N PRO A 21 -5.85 18.53 -22.17
CA PRO A 21 -4.79 19.30 -22.79
C PRO A 21 -3.47 18.51 -22.85
N VAL A 22 -2.91 18.36 -24.06
CA VAL A 22 -1.63 17.69 -24.29
C VAL A 22 -0.64 18.70 -24.85
N TYR A 23 0.45 18.92 -24.14
CA TYR A 23 1.53 19.81 -24.55
C TYR A 23 2.72 18.99 -25.01
N THR A 24 3.38 19.41 -26.08
CA THR A 24 4.61 18.79 -26.59
C THR A 24 5.76 19.77 -26.49
N ALA A 25 6.92 19.28 -26.06
CA ALA A 25 8.12 20.10 -25.95
C ALA A 25 9.37 19.22 -26.12
N ASP A 26 10.50 19.87 -26.42
CA ASP A 26 11.80 19.20 -26.47
C ASP A 26 12.20 18.64 -25.11
N SER A 27 13.00 17.58 -25.11
CA SER A 27 13.53 16.95 -23.88
C SER A 27 14.22 17.94 -22.95
N LYS A 28 14.92 18.94 -23.48
CA LYS A 28 15.58 20.00 -22.73
C LYS A 28 14.58 20.88 -21.96
N ILE A 29 13.49 21.28 -22.60
CA ILE A 29 12.41 22.06 -21.99
C ILE A 29 11.73 21.22 -20.91
N MET A 30 11.39 19.97 -21.24
CA MET A 30 10.77 19.04 -20.29
C MET A 30 11.64 18.79 -19.05
N SER A 31 12.95 18.62 -19.24
CA SER A 31 13.89 18.46 -18.12
C SER A 31 14.01 19.74 -17.28
N GLY A 32 13.92 20.90 -17.89
CA GLY A 32 13.86 22.18 -17.19
C GLY A 32 12.63 22.35 -16.30
N LEU A 33 11.47 21.86 -16.76
CA LEU A 33 10.23 21.89 -15.98
C LEU A 33 10.26 20.94 -14.78
N THR A 34 10.91 19.80 -14.92
CA THR A 34 10.94 18.75 -13.88
C THR A 34 12.12 18.86 -12.94
N GLY A 35 13.19 19.56 -13.33
CA GLY A 35 14.44 19.64 -12.60
C GLY A 35 15.31 18.36 -12.67
N TYR A 36 14.97 17.40 -13.55
CA TYR A 36 15.75 16.18 -13.78
C TYR A 36 15.57 15.71 -15.22
N GLU A 37 16.50 14.91 -15.71
CA GLU A 37 16.46 14.34 -17.06
C GLU A 37 15.33 13.30 -17.19
N LEU A 38 14.46 13.52 -18.18
CA LEU A 38 13.37 12.60 -18.50
C LEU A 38 13.91 11.48 -19.39
N THR A 39 13.97 10.28 -18.84
CA THR A 39 14.36 9.08 -19.59
C THR A 39 13.21 8.47 -20.40
N ARG A 40 11.98 8.91 -20.18
CA ARG A 40 10.76 8.45 -20.85
C ARG A 40 9.84 9.64 -21.12
N GLY A 41 9.33 9.75 -22.33
CA GLY A 41 8.84 10.96 -22.94
C GLY A 41 7.51 11.54 -22.48
N MET A 42 6.87 11.05 -21.39
CA MET A 42 5.58 11.57 -20.96
C MET A 42 5.51 11.89 -19.47
N LEU A 43 4.90 13.05 -19.17
CA LEU A 43 4.53 13.48 -17.82
C LEU A 43 3.02 13.70 -17.77
N CYS A 44 2.37 13.27 -16.70
CA CYS A 44 0.98 13.59 -16.43
C CYS A 44 0.87 14.35 -15.11
N ALA A 45 0.16 15.47 -15.13
CA ALA A 45 -0.30 16.15 -13.93
C ALA A 45 -1.76 15.77 -13.69
N MET A 46 -2.08 15.31 -12.48
CA MET A 46 -3.42 14.88 -12.13
C MET A 46 -3.84 15.50 -10.80
N GLU A 47 -5.13 15.72 -10.67
CA GLU A 47 -5.71 16.10 -9.39
C GLU A 47 -5.58 14.94 -8.39
N ARG A 48 -5.17 15.25 -7.16
CA ARG A 48 -5.04 14.23 -6.12
C ARG A 48 -6.44 13.79 -5.68
N PRO A 49 -6.80 12.50 -5.77
CA PRO A 49 -8.06 12.01 -5.25
C PRO A 49 -8.13 12.19 -3.73
N ALA A 50 -9.30 12.55 -3.23
CA ALA A 50 -9.54 12.54 -1.80
C ALA A 50 -9.41 11.11 -1.24
N PRO A 51 -8.69 10.90 -0.12
CA PRO A 51 -8.58 9.59 0.50
C PRO A 51 -9.96 9.10 0.96
N LYS A 52 -10.24 7.82 0.75
CA LYS A 52 -11.47 7.20 1.24
C LYS A 52 -11.39 6.96 2.74
N ARG A 53 -12.53 6.96 3.40
CA ARG A 53 -12.61 6.63 4.83
C ARG A 53 -12.46 5.13 5.07
N ALA A 54 -11.82 4.76 6.17
CA ALA A 54 -11.58 3.35 6.52
C ALA A 54 -12.89 2.55 6.59
N GLU A 55 -13.96 3.12 7.15
CA GLU A 55 -15.28 2.47 7.25
C GLU A 55 -15.88 2.15 5.87
N GLU A 56 -15.72 3.07 4.92
CA GLU A 56 -16.19 2.87 3.56
C GLU A 56 -15.44 1.73 2.87
N LEU A 57 -14.12 1.72 3.02
CA LEU A 57 -13.24 0.68 2.46
C LEU A 57 -13.51 -0.70 3.08
N CYS A 58 -13.79 -0.73 4.37
CA CYS A 58 -14.03 -1.96 5.10
C CYS A 58 -15.43 -2.56 4.86
N ARG A 59 -16.41 -1.78 4.41
CA ARG A 59 -17.83 -2.21 4.37
C ARG A 59 -18.04 -3.54 3.68
N ASN A 60 -17.50 -3.73 2.49
CA ASN A 60 -17.67 -4.95 1.67
C ASN A 60 -16.37 -5.74 1.50
N ALA A 61 -15.30 -5.33 2.15
CA ALA A 61 -14.01 -5.99 2.04
C ALA A 61 -13.98 -7.28 2.87
N ARG A 62 -13.36 -8.31 2.32
CA ARG A 62 -13.09 -9.59 3.00
C ARG A 62 -11.62 -9.72 3.38
N ARG A 63 -10.74 -9.19 2.55
CA ARG A 63 -9.28 -9.23 2.75
C ARG A 63 -8.73 -7.83 2.64
N ILE A 64 -8.15 -7.34 3.72
CA ILE A 64 -7.50 -6.03 3.75
C ILE A 64 -6.05 -6.15 4.21
N ALA A 65 -5.20 -5.29 3.67
CA ALA A 65 -3.85 -5.09 4.16
C ALA A 65 -3.77 -3.78 4.94
N VAL A 66 -3.09 -3.80 6.06
CA VAL A 66 -2.86 -2.61 6.89
C VAL A 66 -1.36 -2.36 6.98
N LEU A 67 -0.94 -1.16 6.64
CA LEU A 67 0.45 -0.74 6.68
C LEU A 67 0.68 0.07 7.95
N GLU A 68 1.54 -0.44 8.84
CA GLU A 68 1.94 0.25 10.06
C GLU A 68 3.37 0.75 9.93
N ASN A 69 3.53 2.07 10.00
CA ASN A 69 4.83 2.75 10.06
C ASN A 69 5.80 2.39 8.91
N ILE A 70 5.26 2.20 7.71
CA ILE A 70 6.07 1.95 6.50
C ILE A 70 6.61 3.28 5.98
N ALA A 71 7.81 3.65 6.41
CA ALA A 71 8.45 4.91 6.01
C ALA A 71 9.13 4.84 4.63
N ASP A 72 9.56 3.63 4.20
CA ASP A 72 10.17 3.47 2.88
C ASP A 72 9.13 3.51 1.77
N VAL A 73 9.33 4.46 0.87
CA VAL A 73 8.46 4.73 -0.27
C VAL A 73 8.39 3.55 -1.24
N SER A 74 9.50 2.82 -1.41
CA SER A 74 9.57 1.67 -2.30
C SER A 74 8.79 0.50 -1.72
N ASN A 75 8.87 0.29 -0.41
CA ASN A 75 8.12 -0.75 0.28
C ASN A 75 6.62 -0.50 0.21
N THR A 76 6.17 0.74 0.44
CA THR A 76 4.77 1.10 0.27
C THR A 76 4.28 0.79 -1.15
N GLY A 77 5.04 1.19 -2.17
CA GLY A 77 4.68 0.88 -3.56
C GLY A 77 4.67 -0.62 -3.87
N ALA A 78 5.63 -1.38 -3.34
CA ALA A 78 5.71 -2.83 -3.53
C ALA A 78 4.55 -3.57 -2.83
N ILE A 79 4.21 -3.17 -1.61
CA ILE A 79 3.08 -3.76 -0.86
C ILE A 79 1.77 -3.50 -1.61
N ILE A 80 1.51 -2.28 -2.05
CA ILE A 80 0.31 -1.94 -2.81
C ILE A 80 0.21 -2.77 -4.10
N ARG A 81 1.34 -2.93 -4.81
CA ARG A 81 1.39 -3.75 -6.01
C ARG A 81 1.08 -5.22 -5.71
N SER A 82 1.66 -5.76 -4.65
CA SER A 82 1.43 -7.15 -4.22
C SER A 82 -0.01 -7.34 -3.76
N ALA A 83 -0.55 -6.41 -2.98
CA ALA A 83 -1.93 -6.43 -2.53
C ALA A 83 -2.92 -6.47 -3.72
N ALA A 84 -2.69 -5.63 -4.74
CA ALA A 84 -3.51 -5.65 -5.95
C ALA A 84 -3.40 -6.97 -6.71
N ALA A 85 -2.19 -7.54 -6.84
CA ALA A 85 -1.95 -8.79 -7.54
C ALA A 85 -2.55 -10.00 -6.82
N LEU A 86 -2.58 -9.98 -5.48
CA LEU A 86 -3.12 -11.05 -4.64
C LEU A 86 -4.63 -10.92 -4.37
N GLY A 87 -5.29 -9.93 -4.95
CA GLY A 87 -6.73 -9.75 -4.80
C GLY A 87 -7.16 -9.25 -3.42
N ILE A 88 -6.32 -8.45 -2.75
CA ILE A 88 -6.70 -7.72 -1.55
C ILE A 88 -7.74 -6.66 -1.92
N ASP A 89 -8.82 -6.57 -1.16
CA ASP A 89 -9.96 -5.69 -1.46
C ASP A 89 -9.66 -4.22 -1.17
N ALA A 90 -8.86 -3.93 -0.13
CA ALA A 90 -8.47 -2.59 0.24
C ALA A 90 -7.16 -2.55 1.03
N VAL A 91 -6.47 -1.41 0.96
CA VAL A 91 -5.27 -1.12 1.75
C VAL A 91 -5.55 0.03 2.71
N LEU A 92 -5.33 -0.20 4.00
CA LEU A 92 -5.40 0.82 5.03
C LEU A 92 -3.97 1.24 5.42
N ILE A 93 -3.76 2.52 5.61
CA ILE A 93 -2.43 3.11 5.82
C ILE A 93 -2.47 3.96 7.09
N THR A 94 -1.58 3.68 8.06
CA THR A 94 -1.47 4.54 9.24
C THR A 94 -0.82 5.89 8.90
N PRO A 95 -1.12 6.96 9.64
CA PRO A 95 -0.58 8.30 9.37
C PRO A 95 0.96 8.40 9.37
N SER A 96 1.64 7.48 10.05
CA SER A 96 3.11 7.40 10.10
C SER A 96 3.76 6.81 8.85
N CYS A 97 2.98 6.26 7.93
CA CYS A 97 3.49 5.73 6.67
C CYS A 97 3.78 6.86 5.66
N CYS A 98 4.65 6.56 4.70
CA CYS A 98 4.86 7.46 3.58
C CYS A 98 3.61 7.56 2.69
N ASP A 99 3.53 8.68 1.98
CA ASP A 99 2.43 8.92 1.05
C ASP A 99 2.47 7.96 -0.16
N PRO A 100 1.43 7.13 -0.37
CA PRO A 100 1.38 6.20 -1.49
C PRO A 100 1.28 6.89 -2.86
N LEU A 101 0.87 8.15 -2.89
CA LEU A 101 0.80 8.95 -4.11
C LEU A 101 2.07 9.76 -4.39
N CYS A 102 3.14 9.54 -3.65
CA CYS A 102 4.43 10.11 -4.04
C CYS A 102 4.93 9.42 -5.32
N ARG A 103 5.65 10.18 -6.14
CA ARG A 103 6.10 9.72 -7.47
C ARG A 103 6.79 8.35 -7.46
N ARG A 104 7.65 8.09 -6.46
CA ARG A 104 8.40 6.83 -6.37
C ARG A 104 7.49 5.66 -6.04
N ALA A 105 6.54 5.81 -5.09
CA ALA A 105 5.58 4.78 -4.75
C ALA A 105 4.68 4.44 -5.95
N ILE A 106 4.18 5.44 -6.68
CA ILE A 106 3.40 5.24 -7.90
C ILE A 106 4.18 4.42 -8.94
N ARG A 107 5.47 4.73 -9.15
CA ARG A 107 6.31 3.99 -10.10
C ARG A 107 6.57 2.55 -9.65
N VAL A 108 6.88 2.35 -8.38
CA VAL A 108 7.14 1.01 -7.82
C VAL A 108 5.87 0.17 -7.82
N SER A 109 4.73 0.77 -7.50
CA SER A 109 3.43 0.09 -7.59
C SER A 109 2.98 -0.19 -9.03
N MET A 110 3.72 0.26 -10.04
CA MET A 110 3.33 0.16 -11.45
C MET A 110 1.95 0.76 -11.75
N GLY A 111 1.56 1.77 -10.97
CA GLY A 111 0.26 2.44 -11.08
C GLY A 111 -0.90 1.70 -10.40
N THR A 112 -0.69 0.55 -9.76
CA THR A 112 -1.76 -0.19 -9.08
C THR A 112 -2.36 0.58 -7.90
N VAL A 113 -1.65 1.60 -7.38
CA VAL A 113 -2.17 2.53 -6.37
C VAL A 113 -3.45 3.26 -6.81
N PHE A 114 -3.71 3.35 -8.11
CA PHE A 114 -4.94 3.92 -8.67
C PHE A 114 -6.04 2.88 -8.90
N LEU A 115 -5.71 1.60 -8.81
CA LEU A 115 -6.63 0.49 -9.09
C LEU A 115 -7.19 -0.12 -7.81
N ILE A 116 -6.35 -0.31 -6.79
CA ILE A 116 -6.78 -0.86 -5.50
C ILE A 116 -7.34 0.27 -4.61
N PRO A 117 -8.51 0.09 -3.98
CA PRO A 117 -9.00 1.04 -3.00
C PRO A 117 -8.05 1.15 -1.80
N TRP A 118 -7.73 2.38 -1.39
CA TRP A 118 -6.92 2.61 -0.20
C TRP A 118 -7.33 3.90 0.52
N GLY A 119 -6.95 4.01 1.78
CA GLY A 119 -7.20 5.19 2.61
C GLY A 119 -6.45 5.13 3.93
N TYR A 120 -6.53 6.23 4.69
CA TYR A 120 -5.91 6.29 5.99
C TYR A 120 -6.79 5.70 7.08
N ILE A 121 -6.16 5.11 8.11
CA ILE A 121 -6.82 4.61 9.31
C ILE A 121 -6.15 5.21 10.55
N GLY A 122 -6.98 5.74 11.45
CA GLY A 122 -6.52 6.44 12.65
C GLY A 122 -6.23 7.92 12.40
N GLU A 123 -6.20 8.68 13.48
CA GLU A 123 -5.89 10.10 13.47
C GLU A 123 -4.37 10.32 13.56
N ASP A 124 -3.70 9.46 14.35
CA ASP A 124 -2.26 9.45 14.55
C ASP A 124 -1.73 8.04 14.86
N GLU A 125 -0.42 7.91 15.03
CA GLU A 125 0.24 6.65 15.35
C GLU A 125 -0.20 6.11 16.73
N HIS A 126 -0.37 6.98 17.71
CA HIS A 126 -0.77 6.59 19.06
C HIS A 126 -2.18 6.01 19.09
N TRP A 127 -3.11 6.63 18.36
CA TRP A 127 -4.46 6.10 18.20
C TRP A 127 -4.43 4.70 17.59
N TRP A 128 -3.66 4.52 16.52
CA TRP A 128 -3.55 3.24 15.85
C TRP A 128 -3.04 2.14 16.80
N GLN A 129 -1.92 2.39 17.47
CA GLN A 129 -1.32 1.42 18.41
C GLN A 129 -2.23 1.04 19.57
N SER A 130 -3.10 1.95 19.99
CA SER A 130 -3.98 1.73 21.15
C SER A 130 -5.35 1.18 20.79
N HIS A 131 -5.85 1.45 19.60
CA HIS A 131 -7.23 1.16 19.22
C HIS A 131 -7.35 0.43 17.86
N GLY A 132 -6.37 0.56 16.98
CA GLY A 132 -6.47 0.11 15.60
C GLY A 132 -6.90 -1.35 15.42
N PRO A 133 -6.20 -2.34 15.98
CA PRO A 133 -6.61 -3.74 15.88
C PRO A 133 -8.00 -4.01 16.46
N ALA A 134 -8.31 -3.43 17.63
CA ALA A 134 -9.62 -3.58 18.27
C ALA A 134 -10.74 -2.93 17.41
N TYR A 135 -10.45 -1.80 16.80
CA TYR A 135 -11.37 -1.14 15.86
C TYR A 135 -11.65 -2.02 14.63
N LEU A 136 -10.64 -2.63 14.02
CA LEU A 136 -10.83 -3.57 12.92
C LEU A 136 -11.63 -4.80 13.34
N ASN A 137 -11.39 -5.31 14.56
CA ASN A 137 -12.16 -6.41 15.11
C ASN A 137 -13.64 -6.01 15.27
N SER A 138 -13.93 -4.78 15.70
CA SER A 138 -15.31 -4.27 15.80
C SER A 138 -16.01 -4.15 14.44
N LEU A 139 -15.26 -3.99 13.35
CA LEU A 139 -15.76 -4.02 11.98
C LEU A 139 -15.91 -5.44 11.42
N GLY A 140 -15.67 -6.47 12.25
CA GLY A 140 -15.83 -7.87 11.90
C GLY A 140 -14.62 -8.52 11.23
N PHE A 141 -13.45 -7.87 11.23
CA PHE A 141 -12.22 -8.50 10.75
C PHE A 141 -11.51 -9.26 11.88
N LYS A 142 -10.94 -10.42 11.57
CA LYS A 142 -9.86 -10.95 12.37
C LYS A 142 -8.55 -10.28 11.99
N THR A 143 -7.83 -9.78 12.98
CA THR A 143 -6.53 -9.13 12.77
C THR A 143 -5.41 -10.15 12.86
N ALA A 144 -4.55 -10.16 11.86
CA ALA A 144 -3.39 -11.02 11.76
C ALA A 144 -2.12 -10.17 11.64
N ALA A 145 -1.31 -10.15 12.68
CA ALA A 145 -0.04 -9.42 12.70
C ALA A 145 1.07 -10.26 12.04
N MET A 146 1.74 -9.69 11.05
CA MET A 146 2.96 -10.28 10.48
C MET A 146 4.13 -10.05 11.44
N ALA A 147 4.18 -10.85 12.49
CA ALA A 147 5.19 -10.75 13.56
C ALA A 147 5.57 -12.13 14.05
N LEU A 148 6.87 -12.33 14.24
CA LEU A 148 7.40 -13.57 14.78
C LEU A 148 7.18 -13.58 16.31
N THR A 149 6.31 -14.46 16.78
CA THR A 149 6.05 -14.70 18.20
C THR A 149 6.08 -16.20 18.49
N ASP A 150 6.17 -16.59 19.76
CA ASP A 150 6.22 -18.01 20.15
C ASP A 150 4.97 -18.80 19.71
N ASN A 151 3.84 -18.11 19.53
CA ASN A 151 2.56 -18.71 19.13
C ASN A 151 2.18 -18.36 17.68
N SER A 152 3.14 -18.04 16.82
CA SER A 152 2.87 -17.70 15.42
C SER A 152 2.41 -18.94 14.64
N VAL A 153 1.42 -18.73 13.77
CA VAL A 153 0.98 -19.72 12.79
C VAL A 153 1.65 -19.50 11.44
N SER A 154 1.77 -20.54 10.64
CA SER A 154 2.26 -20.39 9.27
C SER A 154 1.26 -19.62 8.42
N ILE A 155 1.75 -18.88 7.43
CA ILE A 155 0.90 -18.20 6.43
C ILE A 155 0.00 -19.19 5.66
N ASP A 156 0.43 -20.45 5.56
CA ASP A 156 -0.33 -21.52 4.90
C ASP A 156 -1.38 -22.17 5.81
N ASP A 157 -1.57 -21.66 7.03
CA ASP A 157 -2.55 -22.24 7.96
C ASP A 157 -3.96 -22.13 7.40
N LYS A 158 -4.66 -23.27 7.38
CA LYS A 158 -6.01 -23.36 6.85
C LYS A 158 -7.02 -22.52 7.61
N THR A 159 -6.76 -22.23 8.88
CA THR A 159 -7.62 -21.37 9.70
C THR A 159 -7.62 -19.94 9.17
N LEU A 160 -6.46 -19.42 8.73
CA LEU A 160 -6.35 -18.10 8.10
C LEU A 160 -7.14 -18.02 6.80
N GLN A 161 -7.07 -19.08 5.99
CA GLN A 161 -7.77 -19.15 4.70
C GLN A 161 -9.28 -19.21 4.87
N SER A 162 -9.76 -19.87 5.93
CA SER A 162 -11.18 -20.05 6.23
C SER A 162 -11.85 -18.83 6.85
N GLU A 163 -11.07 -17.85 7.35
CA GLU A 163 -11.64 -16.65 7.96
C GLU A 163 -12.46 -15.87 6.93
N GLU A 164 -13.67 -15.49 7.31
CA GLU A 164 -14.56 -14.76 6.42
C GLU A 164 -13.99 -13.37 6.10
N ARG A 165 -13.46 -12.67 7.13
CA ARG A 165 -12.88 -11.34 6.99
C ARG A 165 -11.56 -11.28 7.73
N LEU A 166 -10.48 -10.99 7.01
CA LEU A 166 -9.11 -10.97 7.52
C LEU A 166 -8.41 -9.65 7.23
N ALA A 167 -7.82 -9.05 8.25
CA ALA A 167 -6.94 -7.89 8.15
C ALA A 167 -5.50 -8.31 8.43
N ILE A 168 -4.64 -8.23 7.43
CA ILE A 168 -3.21 -8.55 7.55
C ILE A 168 -2.46 -7.26 7.84
N ILE A 169 -1.79 -7.20 9.00
CA ILE A 169 -1.05 -6.01 9.44
C ILE A 169 0.44 -6.22 9.17
N LEU A 170 1.00 -5.30 8.39
CA LEU A 170 2.38 -5.31 7.93
C LEU A 170 3.14 -4.16 8.58
N GLY A 171 4.26 -4.45 9.23
CA GLY A 171 5.15 -3.48 9.85
C GLY A 171 6.34 -3.09 8.98
N SER A 172 7.14 -2.13 9.45
CA SER A 172 8.37 -1.72 8.78
C SER A 172 9.45 -2.83 8.83
N GLU A 173 10.35 -2.85 7.84
CA GLU A 173 11.45 -3.83 7.79
C GLU A 173 12.41 -3.72 8.98
N GLY A 174 12.66 -2.51 9.47
CA GLY A 174 13.63 -2.27 10.54
C GLY A 174 13.08 -2.49 11.94
N TYR A 175 11.89 -2.01 12.22
CA TYR A 175 11.29 -2.01 13.55
C TYR A 175 10.14 -3.03 13.69
N GLY A 176 9.66 -3.58 12.59
CA GLY A 176 8.49 -4.45 12.59
C GLY A 176 7.20 -3.72 12.96
N LEU A 177 6.30 -4.45 13.58
CA LEU A 177 5.08 -3.93 14.18
C LEU A 177 5.34 -3.46 15.62
N SER A 178 4.56 -2.49 16.10
CA SER A 178 4.61 -2.09 17.51
C SER A 178 4.16 -3.25 18.42
N GLN A 179 4.76 -3.37 19.58
CA GLN A 179 4.38 -4.43 20.55
C GLN A 179 2.90 -4.37 20.89
N LYS A 180 2.34 -3.18 21.03
CA LYS A 180 0.90 -2.99 21.27
C LYS A 180 0.02 -3.54 20.15
N THR A 181 0.41 -3.32 18.88
CA THR A 181 -0.31 -3.88 17.74
C THR A 181 -0.25 -5.41 17.74
N ILE A 182 0.91 -5.98 18.07
CA ILE A 182 1.08 -7.43 18.21
C ILE A 182 0.15 -7.96 19.31
N ASP A 183 0.21 -7.37 20.51
CA ASP A 183 -0.57 -7.83 21.68
C ASP A 183 -2.10 -7.74 21.46
N LEU A 184 -2.56 -6.76 20.67
CA LEU A 184 -3.97 -6.56 20.35
C LEU A 184 -4.44 -7.36 19.13
N SER A 185 -3.53 -7.96 18.37
CA SER A 185 -3.88 -8.77 17.20
C SER A 185 -4.30 -10.17 17.63
N LEU A 186 -5.32 -10.71 16.94
CA LEU A 186 -5.89 -12.02 17.29
C LEU A 186 -5.03 -13.18 16.81
N ILE A 187 -4.27 -12.99 15.74
CA ILE A 187 -3.43 -14.01 15.12
C ILE A 187 -2.05 -13.40 14.86
N HIS A 188 -1.00 -14.21 15.01
CA HIS A 188 0.36 -13.84 14.64
C HIS A 188 0.82 -14.78 13.52
N ILE A 189 1.38 -14.21 12.46
CA ILE A 189 1.84 -14.97 11.29
C ILE A 189 3.35 -14.89 11.21
N SER A 190 4.00 -16.04 11.12
CA SER A 190 5.41 -16.14 10.76
C SER A 190 5.57 -16.52 9.31
N GLU A 191 6.49 -15.87 8.61
CA GLU A 191 6.95 -16.37 7.32
C GLU A 191 7.74 -17.67 7.51
N PRO A 192 7.64 -18.64 6.58
CA PRO A 192 8.51 -19.80 6.62
C PRO A 192 9.96 -19.33 6.46
N THR A 193 10.71 -19.33 7.56
CA THR A 193 12.15 -19.08 7.51
C THR A 193 12.79 -20.20 6.68
N ARG A 194 13.30 -19.89 5.50
CA ARG A 194 14.22 -20.81 4.82
C ARG A 194 15.42 -20.98 5.74
N PRO A 195 15.85 -22.19 6.05
CA PRO A 195 17.13 -22.41 6.71
C PRO A 195 18.21 -21.77 5.84
N ILE A 196 18.90 -20.76 6.36
CA ILE A 196 20.10 -20.25 5.71
C ILE A 196 21.12 -21.37 5.88
N SER A 197 21.32 -22.18 4.85
CA SER A 197 22.46 -23.08 4.81
C SER A 197 23.71 -22.21 4.67
N ILE A 198 24.36 -21.94 5.77
CA ILE A 198 25.72 -21.39 5.79
C ILE A 198 26.61 -22.55 5.36
N SER A 199 27.03 -22.51 4.11
CA SER A 199 28.13 -23.34 3.58
C SER A 199 29.42 -22.55 3.60
#